data_71d4e5f2d7f89ebc41e17063ec88d506
#
_entry.id   71d4e5f2d7f89ebc41e17063ec88d506
#
_cell.length_a   1.000
_cell.length_b   1.000
_cell.length_c   1.000
_cell.angle_alpha   90.00
_cell.angle_beta   90.00
_cell.angle_gamma   90.00
#
_symmetry.space_group_name_H-M   'P 1'
#
loop_
_entity.id
_entity.type
_entity.pdbx_description
1 polymer ?
#
loop_
_entity_poly.entity_id
_entity_poly.type
_entity_poly.pdbx_seq_one_letter_code
_entity_poly.pdbx_strand_id
1 'polypeptide(L)'
;MFGAGGGTSSYREVEDTDLIVLWGSNARETHPIFFHHVLKAVNKGARLYVVDPRRTSSAEWADGWLGLDVGSDIALANAMAREIVAAGLEHREFIERATVDFDGYKAKVESYTLEYAERETGVPAAAIRELAHAFAKAPRAMICWTLGITEHHNAVDNVLALISLVLLTGHVGRYGSGVNPLRGQNNVQGGGDMGALPDRLTGFQHVENDALRSKFDAEWGVAVPPKRGWHLSGMFDAMERGDLTAVYCIGENPVQSEADQKRAIALLTGLDLLVVQDLFLTKTAQLADVVLPATAAWAESEGTVTNSERRVQRVRKAVEGPEGARDDLAIIFELANRMGAAWGEPDPEAVWNEVRRLSPVHAGMSYSRLEAEGGLQWPCYDETHPGELFLHSRLWEDPVPGNRVPFVPVDHDPPVDKLDADFPIRLTTGRRLDSYNTGVQTAGYSSPLRRGESLDISPEDAAAYGLGDGERVRVVSRRGQVEAPIRLDESLRPGLTFMTLHFQDDVATNLLTIDATDPKSGTAEFKATAIRIEKLLAPVPA
;
A
#
# COMPACT_ATOMS: atom_id res chain seq x y z
N MET A 1 -3.03 -12.43 -10.25
CA MET A 1 -2.45 -12.90 -11.52
C MET A 1 -1.37 -13.96 -11.30
N PHE A 2 -0.33 -13.70 -10.52
CA PHE A 2 0.80 -14.63 -10.35
C PHE A 2 0.62 -15.66 -9.23
N GLY A 3 -0.34 -15.47 -8.32
CA GLY A 3 -0.60 -16.37 -7.19
C GLY A 3 0.28 -16.13 -5.96
N ALA A 4 0.97 -14.99 -5.88
CA ALA A 4 1.75 -14.60 -4.71
C ALA A 4 1.39 -13.18 -4.27
N GLY A 5 1.38 -12.94 -2.97
CA GLY A 5 0.99 -11.65 -2.35
C GLY A 5 2.16 -10.73 -2.00
N GLY A 6 3.29 -10.80 -2.71
CA GLY A 6 4.48 -10.00 -2.43
C GLY A 6 5.15 -9.44 -3.67
N GLY A 7 6.13 -8.56 -3.48
CA GLY A 7 7.02 -8.08 -4.53
C GLY A 7 7.76 -9.22 -5.21
N THR A 8 7.92 -9.12 -6.53
CA THR A 8 8.54 -10.22 -7.29
C THR A 8 10.06 -10.23 -7.20
N SER A 9 10.69 -9.14 -6.74
CA SER A 9 12.14 -8.97 -6.72
C SER A 9 12.67 -8.65 -5.34
N SER A 10 13.98 -8.83 -5.14
CA SER A 10 14.71 -8.42 -3.94
C SER A 10 15.27 -7.01 -4.07
N TYR A 11 15.66 -6.39 -2.94
CA TYR A 11 16.34 -5.10 -2.94
C TYR A 11 17.70 -5.13 -3.60
N ARG A 12 18.39 -6.28 -3.51
CA ARG A 12 19.69 -6.48 -4.17
C ARG A 12 19.57 -6.40 -5.69
N GLU A 13 18.50 -6.94 -6.26
CA GLU A 13 18.28 -6.91 -7.71
C GLU A 13 18.03 -5.52 -8.26
N VAL A 14 17.49 -4.60 -7.42
CA VAL A 14 17.30 -3.19 -7.80
C VAL A 14 18.64 -2.55 -8.18
N GLU A 15 19.74 -2.91 -7.50
CA GLU A 15 21.07 -2.37 -7.78
C GLU A 15 21.66 -2.79 -9.13
N ASP A 16 21.09 -3.83 -9.75
CA ASP A 16 21.59 -4.43 -11.00
C ASP A 16 20.56 -4.34 -12.15
N THR A 17 19.44 -3.61 -11.95
CA THR A 17 18.47 -3.33 -13.02
C THR A 17 18.97 -2.21 -13.94
N ASP A 18 18.40 -2.13 -15.15
CA ASP A 18 18.81 -1.13 -16.15
C ASP A 18 17.81 0.05 -16.21
N LEU A 19 16.55 -0.18 -15.77
CA LEU A 19 15.53 0.86 -15.73
C LEU A 19 14.58 0.63 -14.55
N ILE A 20 14.29 1.70 -13.80
CA ILE A 20 13.36 1.70 -12.68
C ILE A 20 12.24 2.71 -12.96
N VAL A 21 10.99 2.30 -12.79
CA VAL A 21 9.84 3.19 -12.76
C VAL A 21 9.29 3.22 -11.34
N LEU A 22 9.33 4.38 -10.68
CA LEU A 22 8.61 4.63 -9.45
C LEU A 22 7.26 5.23 -9.82
N TRP A 23 6.18 4.49 -9.61
CA TRP A 23 4.83 4.89 -10.01
C TRP A 23 3.93 5.09 -8.78
N GLY A 24 3.43 6.31 -8.58
CA GLY A 24 2.68 6.67 -7.37
C GLY A 24 3.47 6.41 -6.09
N SER A 25 4.78 6.70 -6.12
CA SER A 25 5.71 6.36 -5.05
C SER A 25 6.78 7.42 -4.83
N ASN A 26 6.70 8.13 -3.70
CA ASN A 26 7.80 8.97 -3.24
C ASN A 26 8.77 8.15 -2.36
N ALA A 27 9.44 7.17 -2.95
CA ALA A 27 10.26 6.20 -2.23
C ALA A 27 11.41 6.85 -1.43
N ARG A 28 11.93 8.01 -1.86
CA ARG A 28 12.96 8.75 -1.11
C ARG A 28 12.50 9.14 0.29
N GLU A 29 11.23 9.45 0.46
CA GLU A 29 10.67 9.83 1.77
C GLU A 29 10.01 8.66 2.49
N THR A 30 9.30 7.80 1.79
CA THR A 30 8.50 6.73 2.41
C THR A 30 9.28 5.42 2.58
N HIS A 31 10.31 5.19 1.77
CA HIS A 31 11.13 3.96 1.76
C HIS A 31 12.62 4.29 1.57
N PRO A 32 13.24 5.08 2.46
CA PRO A 32 14.59 5.61 2.26
C PRO A 32 15.65 4.51 2.09
N ILE A 33 15.52 3.39 2.77
CA ILE A 33 16.45 2.26 2.63
C ILE A 33 16.34 1.65 1.23
N PHE A 34 15.12 1.41 0.73
CA PHE A 34 14.91 0.96 -0.65
C PHE A 34 15.47 1.98 -1.65
N PHE A 35 15.26 3.26 -1.41
CA PHE A 35 15.75 4.31 -2.30
C PHE A 35 17.27 4.38 -2.37
N HIS A 36 18.00 3.96 -1.32
CA HIS A 36 19.46 3.79 -1.39
C HIS A 36 19.87 2.74 -2.42
N HIS A 37 19.11 1.64 -2.57
CA HIS A 37 19.36 0.65 -3.63
C HIS A 37 19.05 1.24 -5.01
N VAL A 38 18.00 2.05 -5.15
CA VAL A 38 17.71 2.82 -6.38
C VAL A 38 18.88 3.74 -6.74
N LEU A 39 19.41 4.51 -5.79
CA LEU A 39 20.56 5.40 -6.02
C LEU A 39 21.82 4.65 -6.45
N LYS A 40 22.06 3.46 -5.91
CA LYS A 40 23.18 2.62 -6.35
C LYS A 40 23.01 2.16 -7.79
N ALA A 41 21.78 1.81 -8.21
CA ALA A 41 21.47 1.49 -9.61
C ALA A 41 21.71 2.69 -10.54
N VAL A 42 21.16 3.85 -10.17
CA VAL A 42 21.34 5.10 -10.93
C VAL A 42 22.83 5.47 -11.08
N ASN A 43 23.60 5.36 -10.00
CA ASN A 43 25.06 5.59 -10.04
C ASN A 43 25.81 4.58 -10.93
N LYS A 44 25.24 3.40 -11.19
CA LYS A 44 25.78 2.41 -12.15
C LYS A 44 25.30 2.65 -13.59
N GLY A 45 24.42 3.63 -13.81
CA GLY A 45 23.90 4.00 -15.14
C GLY A 45 22.47 3.52 -15.43
N ALA A 46 21.75 2.98 -14.45
CA ALA A 46 20.32 2.68 -14.62
C ALA A 46 19.52 3.97 -14.80
N ARG A 47 18.52 3.93 -15.67
CA ARG A 47 17.58 5.04 -15.85
C ARG A 47 16.48 4.98 -14.79
N LEU A 48 16.13 6.15 -14.24
CA LEU A 48 15.04 6.31 -13.30
C LEU A 48 13.94 7.18 -13.90
N TYR A 49 12.72 6.65 -13.91
CA TYR A 49 11.52 7.41 -14.24
C TYR A 49 10.59 7.48 -13.03
N VAL A 50 9.95 8.63 -12.84
CA VAL A 50 8.93 8.82 -11.81
C VAL A 50 7.61 9.23 -12.45
N VAL A 51 6.56 8.48 -12.15
CA VAL A 51 5.17 8.77 -12.52
C VAL A 51 4.42 9.12 -11.25
N ASP A 52 4.16 10.41 -11.03
CA ASP A 52 3.53 10.93 -9.81
C ASP A 52 2.92 12.31 -10.10
N PRO A 53 1.72 12.62 -9.59
CA PRO A 53 1.10 13.95 -9.77
C PRO A 53 1.99 15.10 -9.29
N ARG A 54 2.81 14.86 -8.28
CA ARG A 54 3.76 15.82 -7.71
C ARG A 54 5.18 15.55 -8.21
N ARG A 55 5.96 16.61 -8.42
CA ARG A 55 7.40 16.46 -8.65
C ARG A 55 8.12 16.22 -7.32
N THR A 56 7.96 15.02 -6.80
CA THR A 56 8.46 14.61 -5.48
C THR A 56 9.98 14.64 -5.38
N SER A 57 10.49 14.52 -4.16
CA SER A 57 11.93 14.40 -3.90
C SER A 57 12.58 13.17 -4.59
N SER A 58 11.80 12.13 -4.91
CA SER A 58 12.25 11.03 -5.77
C SER A 58 12.41 11.46 -7.22
N ALA A 59 11.52 12.33 -7.72
CA ALA A 59 11.56 12.82 -9.11
C ALA A 59 12.74 13.77 -9.37
N GLU A 60 13.33 14.37 -8.36
CA GLU A 60 14.56 15.18 -8.49
C GLU A 60 15.77 14.36 -8.98
N TRP A 61 15.74 13.04 -8.79
CA TRP A 61 16.80 12.11 -9.20
C TRP A 61 16.49 11.40 -10.51
N ALA A 62 15.30 11.63 -11.07
CA ALA A 62 14.82 10.91 -12.25
C ALA A 62 15.33 11.52 -13.55
N ASP A 63 15.60 10.67 -14.55
CA ASP A 63 15.83 11.06 -15.94
C ASP A 63 14.56 11.62 -16.58
N GLY A 64 13.37 11.17 -16.12
CA GLY A 64 12.09 11.65 -16.58
C GLY A 64 11.03 11.65 -15.47
N TRP A 65 10.23 12.71 -15.43
CA TRP A 65 9.06 12.81 -14.57
C TRP A 65 7.79 12.99 -15.41
N LEU A 66 6.82 12.12 -15.20
CA LEU A 66 5.50 12.19 -15.82
C LEU A 66 4.49 12.61 -14.75
N GLY A 67 4.14 13.90 -14.76
CA GLY A 67 3.23 14.53 -13.81
C GLY A 67 1.78 14.32 -14.24
N LEU A 68 1.22 13.14 -14.01
CA LEU A 68 -0.15 12.81 -14.43
C LEU A 68 -1.21 13.46 -13.53
N ASP A 69 -2.42 13.61 -14.04
CA ASP A 69 -3.59 13.97 -13.25
C ASP A 69 -3.99 12.80 -12.33
N VAL A 70 -4.38 13.11 -11.10
CA VAL A 70 -4.72 12.09 -10.08
C VAL A 70 -5.84 11.19 -10.58
N GLY A 71 -5.60 9.87 -10.53
CA GLY A 71 -6.56 8.84 -10.93
C GLY A 71 -6.56 8.52 -12.42
N SER A 72 -5.58 9.01 -13.20
CA SER A 72 -5.46 8.71 -14.63
C SER A 72 -4.43 7.63 -14.97
N ASP A 73 -4.00 6.86 -13.99
CA ASP A 73 -2.94 5.86 -14.07
C ASP A 73 -3.21 4.78 -15.13
N ILE A 74 -4.45 4.26 -15.19
CA ILE A 74 -4.85 3.26 -16.19
C ILE A 74 -4.78 3.84 -17.60
N ALA A 75 -5.19 5.09 -17.81
CA ALA A 75 -5.12 5.74 -19.11
C ALA A 75 -3.67 5.83 -19.60
N LEU A 76 -2.75 6.22 -18.71
CA LEU A 76 -1.31 6.28 -19.00
C LEU A 76 -0.74 4.89 -19.30
N ALA A 77 -1.00 3.90 -18.44
CA ALA A 77 -0.49 2.54 -18.59
C ALA A 77 -0.99 1.86 -19.88
N ASN A 78 -2.29 1.98 -20.18
CA ASN A 78 -2.86 1.43 -21.40
C ASN A 78 -2.32 2.13 -22.67
N ALA A 79 -2.07 3.44 -22.63
CA ALA A 79 -1.46 4.14 -23.74
C ALA A 79 0.00 3.74 -23.97
N MET A 80 0.76 3.52 -22.90
CA MET A 80 2.10 2.94 -23.00
C MET A 80 2.05 1.55 -23.62
N ALA A 81 1.11 0.69 -23.19
CA ALA A 81 0.94 -0.64 -23.75
C ALA A 81 0.59 -0.59 -25.24
N ARG A 82 -0.35 0.27 -25.63
CA ARG A 82 -0.71 0.47 -27.04
C ARG A 82 0.50 0.92 -27.86
N GLU A 83 1.26 1.88 -27.37
CA GLU A 83 2.46 2.39 -28.06
C GLU A 83 3.53 1.29 -28.23
N ILE A 84 3.73 0.45 -27.20
CA ILE A 84 4.66 -0.70 -27.26
C ILE A 84 4.21 -1.68 -28.37
N VAL A 85 2.94 -2.02 -28.41
CA VAL A 85 2.37 -2.92 -29.43
C VAL A 85 2.43 -2.31 -30.83
N ALA A 86 2.08 -1.02 -30.98
CA ALA A 86 2.11 -0.34 -32.26
C ALA A 86 3.52 -0.21 -32.83
N ALA A 87 4.53 -0.08 -31.95
CA ALA A 87 5.94 -0.02 -32.32
C ALA A 87 6.59 -1.42 -32.52
N GLY A 88 5.86 -2.53 -32.25
CA GLY A 88 6.39 -3.89 -32.33
C GLY A 88 7.48 -4.18 -31.30
N LEU A 89 7.37 -3.59 -30.11
CA LEU A 89 8.36 -3.68 -29.03
C LEU A 89 7.95 -4.68 -27.94
N GLU A 90 6.79 -5.35 -28.08
CA GLU A 90 6.35 -6.40 -27.19
C GLU A 90 7.26 -7.64 -27.27
N HIS A 91 7.42 -8.32 -26.13
CA HIS A 91 8.23 -9.54 -26.05
C HIS A 91 7.41 -10.76 -26.49
N ARG A 92 7.26 -10.96 -27.82
CA ARG A 92 6.36 -11.97 -28.41
C ARG A 92 6.60 -13.39 -27.91
N GLU A 93 7.86 -13.83 -27.86
CA GLU A 93 8.19 -15.19 -27.39
C GLU A 93 7.71 -15.43 -25.94
N PHE A 94 7.90 -14.46 -25.04
CA PHE A 94 7.40 -14.55 -23.68
C PHE A 94 5.87 -14.57 -23.63
N ILE A 95 5.21 -13.70 -24.39
CA ILE A 95 3.75 -13.62 -24.47
C ILE A 95 3.15 -14.94 -24.94
N GLU A 96 3.65 -15.50 -26.04
CA GLU A 96 3.14 -16.73 -26.61
C GLU A 96 3.33 -17.94 -25.68
N ARG A 97 4.45 -17.98 -24.98
CA ARG A 97 4.79 -19.08 -24.09
C ARG A 97 4.15 -18.99 -22.71
N ALA A 98 4.24 -17.83 -22.06
CA ALA A 98 3.98 -17.66 -20.64
C ALA A 98 2.60 -17.05 -20.32
N THR A 99 1.89 -16.49 -21.33
CA THR A 99 0.64 -15.75 -21.07
C THR A 99 -0.56 -16.31 -21.84
N VAL A 100 -1.75 -15.87 -21.44
CA VAL A 100 -3.02 -16.09 -22.17
C VAL A 100 -3.78 -14.77 -22.32
N ASP A 101 -4.77 -14.73 -23.21
CA ASP A 101 -5.69 -13.61 -23.45
C ASP A 101 -5.04 -12.33 -24.00
N PHE A 102 -3.87 -12.43 -24.64
CA PHE A 102 -3.15 -11.29 -25.21
C PHE A 102 -3.97 -10.56 -26.30
N ASP A 103 -4.67 -11.28 -27.18
CA ASP A 103 -5.44 -10.65 -28.26
C ASP A 103 -6.59 -9.79 -27.72
N GLY A 104 -7.27 -10.25 -26.67
CA GLY A 104 -8.30 -9.48 -25.96
C GLY A 104 -7.74 -8.23 -25.32
N TYR A 105 -6.57 -8.34 -24.68
CA TYR A 105 -5.86 -7.20 -24.10
C TYR A 105 -5.42 -6.19 -25.17
N LYS A 106 -4.82 -6.65 -26.28
CA LYS A 106 -4.41 -5.82 -27.40
C LYS A 106 -5.60 -5.05 -27.99
N ALA A 107 -6.75 -5.71 -28.18
CA ALA A 107 -7.97 -5.07 -28.67
C ALA A 107 -8.47 -3.98 -27.68
N LYS A 108 -8.38 -4.23 -26.38
CA LYS A 108 -8.79 -3.28 -25.33
C LYS A 108 -7.93 -2.00 -25.36
N VAL A 109 -6.62 -2.13 -25.44
CA VAL A 109 -5.72 -0.96 -25.37
C VAL A 109 -5.70 -0.14 -26.67
N GLU A 110 -6.25 -0.63 -27.78
CA GLU A 110 -6.23 0.06 -29.08
C GLU A 110 -6.85 1.48 -29.05
N SER A 111 -7.87 1.69 -28.23
CA SER A 111 -8.52 3.01 -28.07
C SER A 111 -7.71 4.01 -27.24
N TYR A 112 -6.69 3.56 -26.51
CA TYR A 112 -5.85 4.42 -25.68
C TYR A 112 -4.70 5.01 -26.47
N THR A 113 -5.01 5.93 -27.42
CA THR A 113 -3.98 6.60 -28.20
C THR A 113 -3.16 7.57 -27.32
N LEU A 114 -2.00 7.99 -27.80
CA LEU A 114 -1.18 8.96 -27.07
C LEU A 114 -1.91 10.30 -26.89
N GLU A 115 -2.70 10.72 -27.90
CA GLU A 115 -3.52 11.95 -27.83
C GLU A 115 -4.67 11.81 -26.82
N TYR A 116 -5.28 10.63 -26.73
CA TYR A 116 -6.26 10.34 -25.67
C TYR A 116 -5.60 10.46 -24.30
N ALA A 117 -4.46 9.79 -24.12
CA ALA A 117 -3.78 9.79 -22.82
C ALA A 117 -3.26 11.19 -22.45
N GLU A 118 -2.72 11.97 -23.38
CA GLU A 118 -2.31 13.36 -23.13
C GLU A 118 -3.48 14.21 -22.61
N ARG A 119 -4.66 14.03 -23.19
CA ARG A 119 -5.86 14.75 -22.74
C ARG A 119 -6.35 14.30 -21.36
N GLU A 120 -6.34 12.99 -21.08
CA GLU A 120 -6.85 12.43 -19.81
C GLU A 120 -5.86 12.57 -18.66
N THR A 121 -4.56 12.60 -18.97
CA THR A 121 -3.51 12.58 -17.93
C THR A 121 -2.79 13.91 -17.77
N GLY A 122 -2.90 14.80 -18.74
CA GLY A 122 -2.08 16.01 -18.81
C GLY A 122 -0.59 15.74 -19.11
N VAL A 123 -0.18 14.51 -19.37
CA VAL A 123 1.20 14.15 -19.70
C VAL A 123 1.41 14.27 -21.20
N PRO A 124 2.43 14.99 -21.69
CA PRO A 124 2.69 15.12 -23.12
C PRO A 124 2.88 13.75 -23.82
N ALA A 125 2.24 13.57 -24.98
CA ALA A 125 2.32 12.35 -25.79
C ALA A 125 3.77 11.90 -26.06
N ALA A 126 4.68 12.83 -26.26
CA ALA A 126 6.10 12.56 -26.46
C ALA A 126 6.76 11.92 -25.24
N ALA A 127 6.41 12.36 -24.02
CA ALA A 127 6.94 11.79 -22.77
C ALA A 127 6.38 10.39 -22.52
N ILE A 128 5.10 10.16 -22.84
CA ILE A 128 4.48 8.83 -22.75
C ILE A 128 5.19 7.84 -23.68
N ARG A 129 5.42 8.25 -24.94
CA ARG A 129 6.14 7.44 -25.94
C ARG A 129 7.58 7.16 -25.48
N GLU A 130 8.27 8.16 -24.97
CA GLU A 130 9.65 8.00 -24.48
C GLU A 130 9.72 6.93 -23.38
N LEU A 131 8.89 7.03 -22.34
CA LEU A 131 8.86 6.05 -21.27
C LEU A 131 8.48 4.65 -21.77
N ALA A 132 7.45 4.55 -22.63
CA ALA A 132 7.00 3.27 -23.20
C ALA A 132 8.14 2.57 -23.96
N HIS A 133 8.84 3.30 -24.82
CA HIS A 133 9.97 2.75 -25.59
C HIS A 133 11.18 2.45 -24.70
N ALA A 134 11.49 3.31 -23.72
CA ALA A 134 12.59 3.08 -22.79
C ALA A 134 12.34 1.81 -21.97
N PHE A 135 11.13 1.64 -21.45
CA PHE A 135 10.73 0.48 -20.66
C PHE A 135 10.79 -0.82 -21.48
N ALA A 136 10.21 -0.81 -22.69
CA ALA A 136 10.19 -2.01 -23.53
C ALA A 136 11.58 -2.43 -24.05
N LYS A 137 12.49 -1.46 -24.27
CA LYS A 137 13.84 -1.73 -24.79
C LYS A 137 14.89 -2.01 -23.71
N ALA A 138 14.56 -1.77 -22.44
CA ALA A 138 15.47 -2.04 -21.34
C ALA A 138 15.76 -3.55 -21.25
N PRO A 139 17.03 -3.96 -21.09
CA PRO A 139 17.35 -5.38 -20.87
C PRO A 139 16.67 -5.92 -19.61
N ARG A 140 16.63 -5.12 -18.55
CA ARG A 140 15.98 -5.41 -17.27
C ARG A 140 15.28 -4.16 -16.78
N ALA A 141 14.00 -4.29 -16.42
CA ALA A 141 13.25 -3.17 -15.86
C ALA A 141 12.37 -3.59 -14.70
N MET A 142 12.12 -2.65 -13.79
CA MET A 142 11.23 -2.83 -12.64
C MET A 142 10.21 -1.71 -12.59
N ILE A 143 8.97 -2.07 -12.25
CA ILE A 143 7.94 -1.11 -11.80
C ILE A 143 7.78 -1.28 -10.29
N CYS A 144 7.97 -0.19 -9.54
CA CYS A 144 7.80 -0.14 -8.10
C CYS A 144 6.73 0.88 -7.76
N TRP A 145 5.75 0.52 -6.93
CA TRP A 145 4.65 1.41 -6.56
C TRP A 145 4.35 1.38 -5.07
N THR A 146 3.59 2.38 -4.62
CA THR A 146 3.05 2.47 -3.27
C THR A 146 1.57 2.86 -3.30
N LEU A 147 1.10 3.48 -2.26
CA LEU A 147 -0.30 3.87 -2.05
C LEU A 147 -0.84 4.87 -3.08
N GLY A 148 0.03 5.56 -3.85
CA GLY A 148 -0.41 6.39 -4.99
C GLY A 148 -1.12 5.59 -6.09
N ILE A 149 -0.94 4.26 -6.12
CA ILE A 149 -1.65 3.33 -7.01
C ILE A 149 -2.81 2.63 -6.31
N THR A 150 -2.67 2.34 -5.02
CA THR A 150 -3.58 1.42 -4.33
C THR A 150 -4.58 2.10 -3.39
N GLU A 151 -4.51 3.39 -3.12
CA GLU A 151 -5.53 4.14 -2.37
C GLU A 151 -6.49 4.88 -3.31
N HIS A 152 -7.08 4.14 -4.25
CA HIS A 152 -8.07 4.59 -5.23
C HIS A 152 -9.28 3.65 -5.26
N HIS A 153 -10.45 4.17 -5.69
CA HIS A 153 -11.67 3.39 -5.86
C HIS A 153 -11.57 2.27 -6.91
N ASN A 154 -10.50 2.26 -7.72
CA ASN A 154 -10.17 1.26 -8.74
C ASN A 154 -8.75 0.70 -8.55
N ALA A 155 -8.30 0.59 -7.30
CA ALA A 155 -6.95 0.22 -6.90
C ALA A 155 -6.43 -1.07 -7.54
N VAL A 156 -7.25 -2.12 -7.55
CA VAL A 156 -6.87 -3.41 -8.15
C VAL A 156 -6.67 -3.27 -9.66
N ASP A 157 -7.51 -2.49 -10.35
CA ASP A 157 -7.39 -2.28 -11.79
C ASP A 157 -6.14 -1.45 -12.14
N ASN A 158 -5.77 -0.48 -11.32
CA ASN A 158 -4.48 0.21 -11.45
C ASN A 158 -3.31 -0.78 -11.42
N VAL A 159 -3.28 -1.70 -10.44
CA VAL A 159 -2.23 -2.72 -10.32
C VAL A 159 -2.24 -3.68 -11.52
N LEU A 160 -3.42 -4.09 -11.99
CA LEU A 160 -3.56 -4.96 -13.17
C LEU A 160 -3.02 -4.30 -14.45
N ALA A 161 -3.21 -2.99 -14.61
CA ALA A 161 -2.63 -2.23 -15.72
C ALA A 161 -1.09 -2.25 -15.68
N LEU A 162 -0.48 -2.02 -14.50
CA LEU A 162 0.98 -2.07 -14.34
C LEU A 162 1.53 -3.49 -14.58
N ILE A 163 0.87 -4.51 -14.07
CA ILE A 163 1.27 -5.92 -14.31
C ILE A 163 1.21 -6.23 -15.81
N SER A 164 0.20 -5.74 -16.53
CA SER A 164 0.07 -5.97 -17.97
C SER A 164 1.23 -5.36 -18.76
N LEU A 165 1.77 -4.20 -18.38
CA LEU A 165 2.99 -3.65 -18.97
C LEU A 165 4.20 -4.57 -18.82
N VAL A 166 4.34 -5.16 -17.64
CA VAL A 166 5.44 -6.08 -17.33
C VAL A 166 5.29 -7.40 -18.09
N LEU A 167 4.08 -7.93 -18.22
CA LEU A 167 3.81 -9.11 -19.03
C LEU A 167 4.08 -8.85 -20.52
N LEU A 168 3.69 -7.67 -21.01
CA LEU A 168 3.88 -7.26 -22.41
C LEU A 168 5.37 -7.23 -22.80
N THR A 169 6.23 -6.90 -21.87
CA THR A 169 7.67 -6.71 -22.10
C THR A 169 8.56 -7.82 -21.51
N GLY A 170 7.95 -8.83 -20.84
CA GLY A 170 8.68 -9.93 -20.21
C GLY A 170 9.55 -9.51 -19.02
N HIS A 171 9.25 -8.39 -18.36
CA HIS A 171 10.00 -7.89 -17.20
C HIS A 171 9.52 -8.52 -15.87
N VAL A 172 9.39 -9.85 -15.83
CA VAL A 172 9.04 -10.64 -14.64
C VAL A 172 9.69 -12.01 -14.72
N GLY A 173 9.98 -12.60 -13.56
CA GLY A 173 10.53 -13.95 -13.49
C GLY A 173 12.01 -14.06 -13.90
N ARG A 174 12.71 -12.94 -13.94
CA ARG A 174 14.16 -12.85 -14.24
C ARG A 174 14.83 -11.94 -13.23
N TYR A 175 16.10 -12.23 -12.94
CA TYR A 175 16.93 -11.38 -12.10
C TYR A 175 17.00 -9.94 -12.63
N GLY A 176 16.80 -8.97 -11.75
CA GLY A 176 16.85 -7.56 -12.09
C GLY A 176 15.60 -7.03 -12.80
N SER A 177 14.53 -7.81 -12.88
CA SER A 177 13.25 -7.42 -13.49
C SER A 177 12.07 -7.77 -12.57
N GLY A 178 11.02 -6.95 -12.54
CA GLY A 178 9.85 -7.30 -11.73
C GLY A 178 8.84 -6.20 -11.47
N VAL A 179 7.85 -6.57 -10.66
CA VAL A 179 6.77 -5.71 -10.16
C VAL A 179 6.79 -5.72 -8.64
N ASN A 180 6.94 -4.56 -8.03
CA ASN A 180 7.28 -4.45 -6.62
C ASN A 180 6.35 -3.47 -5.90
N PRO A 181 5.28 -3.97 -5.23
CA PRO A 181 4.58 -3.19 -4.23
C PRO A 181 5.49 -2.95 -3.04
N LEU A 182 5.87 -1.69 -2.80
CA LEU A 182 6.72 -1.33 -1.66
C LEU A 182 5.84 -1.21 -0.42
N ARG A 183 6.01 -2.13 0.53
CA ARG A 183 5.27 -2.15 1.79
C ARG A 183 5.78 -1.04 2.71
N GLY A 184 4.87 -0.28 3.34
CA GLY A 184 5.20 0.88 4.15
C GLY A 184 5.56 0.55 5.58
N GLN A 185 4.67 -0.12 6.28
CA GLN A 185 4.82 -0.41 7.70
C GLN A 185 5.71 -1.63 7.93
N ASN A 186 6.37 -1.65 9.10
CA ASN A 186 7.08 -2.84 9.55
C ASN A 186 6.12 -4.02 9.64
N ASN A 187 6.53 -5.17 9.09
CA ASN A 187 5.79 -6.42 9.10
C ASN A 187 4.41 -6.43 8.40
N VAL A 188 4.07 -5.42 7.58
CA VAL A 188 2.79 -5.46 6.84
C VAL A 188 2.76 -6.61 5.83
N GLN A 189 3.91 -7.00 5.26
CA GLN A 189 4.01 -8.21 4.45
C GLN A 189 3.75 -9.46 5.30
N GLY A 190 4.40 -9.58 6.46
CA GLY A 190 4.21 -10.70 7.38
C GLY A 190 2.80 -10.82 7.92
N GLY A 191 2.12 -9.71 8.21
CA GLY A 191 0.71 -9.72 8.59
C GLY A 191 -0.16 -10.42 7.52
N GLY A 192 0.01 -10.06 6.26
CA GLY A 192 -0.66 -10.72 5.14
C GLY A 192 -0.27 -12.20 4.99
N ASP A 193 1.04 -12.51 5.10
CA ASP A 193 1.57 -13.87 4.99
C ASP A 193 1.03 -14.78 6.11
N MET A 194 0.78 -14.24 7.30
CA MET A 194 0.25 -14.99 8.45
C MET A 194 -1.28 -15.09 8.46
N GLY A 195 -1.98 -14.49 7.51
CA GLY A 195 -3.43 -14.58 7.39
C GLY A 195 -4.21 -13.46 8.09
N ALA A 196 -3.58 -12.33 8.43
CA ALA A 196 -4.29 -11.14 8.90
C ALA A 196 -5.04 -10.45 7.73
N LEU A 197 -5.81 -11.22 7.00
CA LEU A 197 -6.64 -10.84 5.85
C LEU A 197 -7.97 -11.60 5.93
N PRO A 198 -9.09 -11.02 5.47
CA PRO A 198 -10.41 -11.60 5.67
C PRO A 198 -10.65 -12.94 4.94
N ASP A 199 -9.83 -13.25 3.94
CA ASP A 199 -10.00 -14.42 3.06
C ASP A 199 -8.77 -15.34 3.01
N ARG A 200 -7.80 -15.12 3.91
CA ARG A 200 -6.54 -15.88 3.93
C ARG A 200 -6.29 -16.57 5.27
N LEU A 201 -5.69 -17.74 5.15
CA LEU A 201 -5.03 -18.46 6.23
C LEU A 201 -3.51 -18.31 6.12
N THR A 202 -2.77 -18.70 7.12
CA THR A 202 -1.31 -18.69 7.17
C THR A 202 -0.68 -19.22 5.87
N GLY A 203 0.33 -18.54 5.36
CA GLY A 203 0.93 -18.85 4.07
C GLY A 203 0.14 -18.30 2.87
N PHE A 204 -0.67 -17.26 3.08
CA PHE A 204 -1.49 -16.60 2.05
C PHE A 204 -2.50 -17.54 1.37
N GLN A 205 -3.00 -18.56 2.09
CA GLN A 205 -3.85 -19.61 1.58
C GLN A 205 -5.34 -19.24 1.66
N HIS A 206 -6.08 -19.45 0.58
CA HIS A 206 -7.50 -19.10 0.54
C HIS A 206 -8.36 -19.93 1.49
N VAL A 207 -9.08 -19.29 2.40
CA VAL A 207 -9.98 -19.93 3.36
C VAL A 207 -11.15 -20.67 2.68
N GLU A 208 -11.59 -20.20 1.51
CA GLU A 208 -12.69 -20.80 0.74
C GLU A 208 -12.27 -22.05 -0.06
N ASN A 209 -10.97 -22.40 -0.08
CA ASN A 209 -10.46 -23.61 -0.72
C ASN A 209 -10.47 -24.78 0.27
N ASP A 210 -11.37 -25.74 0.05
CA ASP A 210 -11.58 -26.88 0.94
C ASP A 210 -10.31 -27.73 1.14
N ALA A 211 -9.53 -27.96 0.11
CA ALA A 211 -8.29 -28.75 0.18
C ALA A 211 -7.19 -28.02 1.00
N LEU A 212 -7.13 -26.70 0.91
CA LEU A 212 -6.21 -25.91 1.72
C LEU A 212 -6.70 -25.82 3.18
N ARG A 213 -8.00 -25.61 3.39
CA ARG A 213 -8.59 -25.45 4.72
C ARG A 213 -8.49 -26.72 5.56
N SER A 214 -8.72 -27.91 4.96
CA SER A 214 -8.74 -29.18 5.67
C SER A 214 -7.45 -29.51 6.43
N LYS A 215 -6.29 -29.03 5.99
CA LYS A 215 -5.03 -29.21 6.74
C LYS A 215 -4.98 -28.36 8.02
N PHE A 216 -5.62 -27.17 8.01
CA PHE A 216 -5.77 -26.34 9.20
C PHE A 216 -6.78 -26.95 10.16
N ASP A 217 -7.89 -27.49 9.65
CA ASP A 217 -8.87 -28.24 10.44
C ASP A 217 -8.20 -29.41 11.19
N ALA A 218 -7.33 -30.13 10.49
CA ALA A 218 -6.60 -31.26 11.08
C ALA A 218 -5.54 -30.83 12.12
N GLU A 219 -4.78 -29.77 11.86
CA GLU A 219 -3.76 -29.26 12.80
C GLU A 219 -4.39 -28.65 14.06
N TRP A 220 -5.46 -27.86 13.88
CA TRP A 220 -6.10 -27.14 14.99
C TRP A 220 -7.19 -27.95 15.73
N GLY A 221 -7.61 -29.08 15.16
CA GLY A 221 -8.66 -29.91 15.74
C GLY A 221 -10.04 -29.25 15.78
N VAL A 222 -10.26 -28.19 14.99
CA VAL A 222 -11.52 -27.46 14.88
C VAL A 222 -11.81 -27.15 13.42
N ALA A 223 -13.10 -27.09 13.06
CA ALA A 223 -13.50 -26.73 11.71
C ALA A 223 -13.35 -25.21 11.48
N VAL A 224 -12.48 -24.83 10.56
CA VAL A 224 -12.34 -23.44 10.13
C VAL A 224 -13.55 -23.05 9.26
N PRO A 225 -14.23 -21.93 9.53
CA PRO A 225 -15.36 -21.49 8.71
C PRO A 225 -14.97 -21.35 7.22
N PRO A 226 -15.77 -21.91 6.28
CA PRO A 226 -15.45 -21.92 4.85
C PRO A 226 -15.83 -20.63 4.12
N LYS A 227 -15.87 -19.53 4.83
CA LYS A 227 -16.28 -18.22 4.30
C LYS A 227 -15.25 -17.16 4.65
N ARG A 228 -15.02 -16.25 3.69
CA ARG A 228 -14.25 -15.04 3.97
C ARG A 228 -14.96 -14.16 5.00
N GLY A 229 -14.16 -13.48 5.83
CA GLY A 229 -14.64 -12.38 6.66
C GLY A 229 -14.86 -11.11 5.85
N TRP A 230 -15.24 -10.04 6.53
CA TRP A 230 -15.31 -8.72 5.91
C TRP A 230 -13.93 -8.03 5.91
N HIS A 231 -13.60 -7.34 4.83
CA HIS A 231 -12.54 -6.34 4.84
C HIS A 231 -12.97 -5.10 5.65
N LEU A 232 -12.04 -4.20 5.97
CA LEU A 232 -12.29 -3.08 6.88
C LEU A 232 -13.52 -2.24 6.50
N SER A 233 -13.62 -1.77 5.25
CA SER A 233 -14.79 -1.01 4.80
C SER A 233 -16.09 -1.81 4.89
N GLY A 234 -16.04 -3.11 4.57
CA GLY A 234 -17.19 -4.02 4.74
C GLY A 234 -17.59 -4.24 6.19
N MET A 235 -16.67 -4.12 7.16
CA MET A 235 -16.99 -4.12 8.58
C MET A 235 -17.77 -2.87 8.97
N PHE A 236 -17.39 -1.69 8.49
CA PHE A 236 -18.14 -0.46 8.72
C PHE A 236 -19.55 -0.52 8.09
N ASP A 237 -19.67 -1.05 6.88
CA ASP A 237 -20.98 -1.29 6.26
C ASP A 237 -21.84 -2.28 7.07
N ALA A 238 -21.22 -3.31 7.64
CA ALA A 238 -21.91 -4.28 8.51
C ALA A 238 -22.34 -3.67 9.85
N MET A 239 -21.54 -2.76 10.43
CA MET A 239 -21.93 -1.98 11.61
C MET A 239 -23.17 -1.10 11.29
N GLU A 240 -23.17 -0.42 10.15
CA GLU A 240 -24.28 0.44 9.73
C GLU A 240 -25.59 -0.32 9.55
N ARG A 241 -25.52 -1.57 9.06
CA ARG A 241 -26.68 -2.46 8.96
C ARG A 241 -27.08 -3.14 10.26
N GLY A 242 -26.26 -3.04 11.32
CA GLY A 242 -26.44 -3.77 12.57
C GLY A 242 -26.07 -5.25 12.53
N ASP A 243 -25.36 -5.69 11.48
CA ASP A 243 -24.87 -7.08 11.34
C ASP A 243 -23.61 -7.32 12.16
N LEU A 244 -22.84 -6.27 12.47
CA LEU A 244 -21.63 -6.30 13.29
C LEU A 244 -21.83 -5.38 14.50
N THR A 245 -21.91 -5.98 15.70
CA THR A 245 -22.19 -5.26 16.96
C THR A 245 -21.04 -5.31 17.96
N ALA A 246 -19.98 -6.08 17.69
CA ALA A 246 -18.80 -6.16 18.54
C ALA A 246 -17.51 -6.17 17.71
N VAL A 247 -16.50 -5.42 18.15
CA VAL A 247 -15.19 -5.33 17.49
C VAL A 247 -14.07 -5.48 18.50
N TYR A 248 -13.08 -6.30 18.17
CA TYR A 248 -11.79 -6.36 18.83
C TYR A 248 -10.73 -5.75 17.91
N CYS A 249 -10.24 -4.58 18.26
CA CYS A 249 -9.26 -3.80 17.50
C CYS A 249 -7.87 -3.96 18.12
N ILE A 250 -6.89 -4.40 17.34
CA ILE A 250 -5.52 -4.64 17.80
C ILE A 250 -4.56 -3.76 17.01
N GLY A 251 -3.89 -2.81 17.69
CA GLY A 251 -2.83 -1.98 17.12
C GLY A 251 -3.27 -1.06 15.98
N GLU A 252 -4.53 -0.62 15.98
CA GLU A 252 -5.15 0.21 14.95
C GLU A 252 -5.96 1.35 15.57
N ASN A 253 -6.03 2.49 14.88
CA ASN A 253 -6.74 3.67 15.34
C ASN A 253 -7.75 4.19 14.28
N PRO A 254 -8.80 3.42 13.97
CA PRO A 254 -9.75 3.74 12.89
C PRO A 254 -10.46 5.08 13.07
N VAL A 255 -10.62 5.58 14.28
CA VAL A 255 -11.15 6.94 14.54
C VAL A 255 -10.32 8.03 13.84
N GLN A 256 -9.03 7.80 13.59
CA GLN A 256 -8.15 8.76 12.91
C GLN A 256 -7.72 8.31 11.52
N SER A 257 -7.71 6.99 11.23
CA SER A 257 -7.20 6.47 9.96
C SER A 257 -8.27 6.31 8.87
N GLU A 258 -9.57 6.22 9.24
CA GLU A 258 -10.63 6.02 8.25
C GLU A 258 -10.88 7.22 7.35
N ALA A 259 -11.30 6.95 6.11
CA ALA A 259 -11.49 7.95 5.08
C ALA A 259 -12.69 8.88 5.32
N ASP A 260 -13.77 8.41 5.95
CA ASP A 260 -14.85 9.23 6.51
C ASP A 260 -14.83 9.12 8.03
N GLN A 261 -14.03 9.96 8.65
CA GLN A 261 -13.82 9.95 10.10
C GLN A 261 -15.10 10.14 10.90
N LYS A 262 -16.06 10.95 10.41
CA LYS A 262 -17.34 11.17 11.12
C LYS A 262 -18.18 9.91 11.15
N ARG A 263 -18.27 9.22 10.01
CA ARG A 263 -18.96 7.94 9.90
C ARG A 263 -18.31 6.90 10.82
N ALA A 264 -16.99 6.80 10.79
CA ALA A 264 -16.23 5.85 11.62
C ALA A 264 -16.49 6.05 13.12
N ILE A 265 -16.43 7.29 13.62
CA ILE A 265 -16.73 7.63 15.02
C ILE A 265 -18.15 7.23 15.40
N ALA A 266 -19.13 7.56 14.56
CA ALA A 266 -20.53 7.26 14.85
C ALA A 266 -20.79 5.76 14.94
N LEU A 267 -20.22 4.97 14.02
CA LEU A 267 -20.42 3.52 13.97
C LEU A 267 -19.69 2.81 15.12
N LEU A 268 -18.44 3.17 15.41
CA LEU A 268 -17.69 2.59 16.53
C LEU A 268 -18.33 2.91 17.90
N THR A 269 -18.87 4.11 18.05
CA THR A 269 -19.60 4.50 19.29
C THR A 269 -20.93 3.76 19.45
N GLY A 270 -21.52 3.30 18.35
CA GLY A 270 -22.78 2.57 18.33
C GLY A 270 -22.66 1.06 18.56
N LEU A 271 -21.44 0.50 18.72
CA LEU A 271 -21.23 -0.92 18.98
C LEU A 271 -21.73 -1.33 20.40
N ASP A 272 -22.18 -2.57 20.53
CA ASP A 272 -22.48 -3.20 21.83
C ASP A 272 -21.21 -3.48 22.64
N LEU A 273 -20.08 -3.74 21.95
CA LEU A 273 -18.78 -3.99 22.57
C LEU A 273 -17.64 -3.55 21.64
N LEU A 274 -16.80 -2.66 22.11
CA LEU A 274 -15.53 -2.29 21.50
C LEU A 274 -14.39 -2.62 22.45
N VAL A 275 -13.54 -3.58 22.08
CA VAL A 275 -12.30 -3.91 22.78
C VAL A 275 -11.14 -3.36 21.96
N VAL A 276 -10.23 -2.62 22.59
CA VAL A 276 -9.02 -2.09 21.94
C VAL A 276 -7.77 -2.57 22.69
N GLN A 277 -6.86 -3.17 21.95
CA GLN A 277 -5.53 -3.57 22.41
C GLN A 277 -4.51 -2.69 21.70
N ASP A 278 -3.81 -1.84 22.43
CA ASP A 278 -2.89 -0.88 21.83
C ASP A 278 -1.78 -0.45 22.81
N LEU A 279 -0.72 0.13 22.28
CA LEU A 279 0.40 0.73 23.03
C LEU A 279 0.00 2.01 23.74
N PHE A 280 -0.94 2.76 23.18
CA PHE A 280 -1.35 4.08 23.62
C PHE A 280 -2.87 4.16 23.79
N LEU A 281 -3.32 5.09 24.64
CA LEU A 281 -4.73 5.45 24.73
C LEU A 281 -5.12 6.32 23.53
N THR A 282 -5.26 5.68 22.36
CA THR A 282 -5.61 6.30 21.09
C THR A 282 -7.04 6.88 21.12
N LYS A 283 -7.42 7.65 20.09
CA LYS A 283 -8.81 8.15 19.97
C LYS A 283 -9.82 7.00 19.88
N THR A 284 -9.45 5.88 19.25
CA THR A 284 -10.29 4.67 19.23
C THR A 284 -10.36 4.02 20.61
N ALA A 285 -9.23 3.91 21.32
CA ALA A 285 -9.20 3.37 22.67
C ALA A 285 -10.01 4.20 23.67
N GLN A 286 -10.13 5.52 23.45
CA GLN A 286 -10.96 6.40 24.28
C GLN A 286 -12.47 6.14 24.09
N LEU A 287 -12.90 5.51 23.01
CA LEU A 287 -14.28 5.10 22.77
C LEU A 287 -14.57 3.67 23.25
N ALA A 288 -13.52 2.88 23.59
CA ALA A 288 -13.65 1.47 23.87
C ALA A 288 -14.28 1.19 25.24
N ASP A 289 -15.05 0.09 25.32
CA ASP A 289 -15.56 -0.45 26.58
C ASP A 289 -14.45 -1.12 27.40
N VAL A 290 -13.47 -1.73 26.71
CA VAL A 290 -12.33 -2.39 27.32
C VAL A 290 -11.05 -2.02 26.58
N VAL A 291 -10.03 -1.59 27.33
CA VAL A 291 -8.69 -1.31 26.80
C VAL A 291 -7.69 -2.28 27.39
N LEU A 292 -6.91 -2.96 26.54
CA LEU A 292 -5.86 -3.89 26.90
C LEU A 292 -4.50 -3.28 26.55
N PRO A 293 -3.70 -2.84 27.55
CA PRO A 293 -2.38 -2.26 27.30
C PRO A 293 -1.41 -3.31 26.74
N ALA A 294 -0.84 -3.02 25.57
CA ALA A 294 0.09 -3.90 24.87
C ALA A 294 1.52 -3.37 24.89
N THR A 295 2.50 -4.26 24.63
CA THR A 295 3.91 -3.92 24.46
C THR A 295 4.28 -3.67 23.01
N ALA A 296 5.41 -2.99 22.76
CA ALA A 296 5.90 -2.73 21.41
C ALA A 296 6.53 -4.00 20.79
N ALA A 297 5.95 -4.47 19.70
CA ALA A 297 6.29 -5.75 19.07
C ALA A 297 7.75 -5.89 18.58
N TRP A 298 8.44 -4.79 18.33
CA TRP A 298 9.81 -4.83 17.76
C TRP A 298 10.93 -4.66 18.79
N ALA A 299 10.64 -4.37 20.02
CA ALA A 299 11.64 -4.17 21.07
C ALA A 299 11.30 -4.89 22.37
N GLU A 300 10.01 -5.05 22.69
CA GLU A 300 9.49 -5.56 23.95
C GLU A 300 8.93 -6.99 23.81
N SER A 301 8.89 -7.52 22.59
CA SER A 301 8.38 -8.86 22.23
C SER A 301 9.39 -9.65 21.40
N GLU A 302 9.08 -10.91 21.17
CA GLU A 302 9.86 -11.83 20.34
C GLU A 302 9.00 -12.42 19.21
N GLY A 303 9.62 -12.69 18.04
CA GLY A 303 8.92 -13.28 16.91
C GLY A 303 9.66 -13.14 15.59
N THR A 304 8.91 -12.94 14.51
CA THR A 304 9.42 -12.69 13.16
C THR A 304 8.76 -11.48 12.53
N VAL A 305 9.48 -10.84 11.60
CA VAL A 305 8.94 -9.80 10.71
C VAL A 305 9.31 -10.12 9.27
N THR A 306 8.44 -9.75 8.33
CA THR A 306 8.70 -9.90 6.90
C THR A 306 8.66 -8.53 6.23
N ASN A 307 9.75 -8.17 5.52
CA ASN A 307 9.86 -6.90 4.81
C ASN A 307 9.29 -6.96 3.37
N SER A 308 9.34 -5.84 2.64
CA SER A 308 8.81 -5.72 1.27
C SER A 308 9.44 -6.66 0.25
N GLU A 309 10.68 -7.10 0.47
CA GLU A 309 11.36 -8.06 -0.40
C GLU A 309 11.09 -9.52 0.00
N ARG A 310 10.08 -9.77 0.84
CA ARG A 310 9.71 -11.12 1.33
C ARG A 310 10.76 -11.75 2.27
N ARG A 311 11.67 -10.95 2.83
CA ARG A 311 12.68 -11.43 3.78
C ARG A 311 12.07 -11.54 5.16
N VAL A 312 12.01 -12.77 5.67
CA VAL A 312 11.64 -13.10 7.05
C VAL A 312 12.86 -12.97 7.94
N GLN A 313 12.74 -12.19 9.01
CA GLN A 313 13.82 -11.92 9.95
C GLN A 313 13.34 -12.13 11.39
N ARG A 314 14.27 -12.45 12.27
CA ARG A 314 14.00 -12.57 13.71
C ARG A 314 13.86 -11.20 14.35
N VAL A 315 12.85 -11.06 15.21
CA VAL A 315 12.72 -9.98 16.19
C VAL A 315 13.00 -10.54 17.57
N ARG A 316 13.79 -9.82 18.37
CA ARG A 316 14.15 -10.21 19.72
C ARG A 316 13.74 -9.15 20.71
N LYS A 317 13.28 -9.59 21.86
CA LYS A 317 13.05 -8.71 22.99
C LYS A 317 14.38 -8.07 23.39
N ALA A 318 14.42 -6.74 23.38
CA ALA A 318 15.59 -5.95 23.71
C ALA A 318 15.43 -5.17 25.03
N VAL A 319 14.20 -4.80 25.39
CA VAL A 319 13.85 -4.06 26.58
C VAL A 319 12.58 -4.61 27.21
N GLU A 320 12.39 -4.37 28.50
CA GLU A 320 11.10 -4.66 29.16
C GLU A 320 10.06 -3.61 28.78
N GLY A 321 8.82 -4.07 28.60
CA GLY A 321 7.69 -3.17 28.38
C GLY A 321 7.33 -2.37 29.64
N PRO A 322 6.49 -1.33 29.49
CA PRO A 322 5.96 -0.59 30.62
C PRO A 322 5.23 -1.48 31.63
N GLU A 323 5.28 -1.12 32.91
CA GLU A 323 4.55 -1.84 33.94
C GLU A 323 3.03 -1.88 33.62
N GLY A 324 2.43 -3.07 33.68
CA GLY A 324 1.03 -3.30 33.37
C GLY A 324 0.74 -3.56 31.89
N ALA A 325 1.68 -3.27 30.96
CA ALA A 325 1.54 -3.69 29.57
C ALA A 325 1.94 -5.17 29.39
N ARG A 326 1.31 -5.85 28.43
CA ARG A 326 1.54 -7.26 28.15
C ARG A 326 1.81 -7.48 26.66
N ASP A 327 2.59 -8.50 26.38
CA ASP A 327 2.84 -8.95 25.02
C ASP A 327 1.53 -9.34 24.31
N ASP A 328 1.37 -8.96 23.04
CA ASP A 328 0.17 -9.26 22.23
C ASP A 328 -0.14 -10.76 22.20
N LEU A 329 0.90 -11.59 22.03
CA LEU A 329 0.73 -13.05 22.03
C LEU A 329 0.23 -13.54 23.39
N ALA A 330 0.75 -13.02 24.49
CA ALA A 330 0.31 -13.37 25.84
C ALA A 330 -1.14 -12.96 26.11
N ILE A 331 -1.57 -11.79 25.62
CA ILE A 331 -2.97 -11.35 25.74
C ILE A 331 -3.90 -12.31 24.97
N ILE A 332 -3.53 -12.63 23.72
CA ILE A 332 -4.31 -13.53 22.87
C ILE A 332 -4.40 -14.94 23.48
N PHE A 333 -3.29 -15.49 23.97
CA PHE A 333 -3.27 -16.81 24.61
C PHE A 333 -4.13 -16.85 25.89
N GLU A 334 -4.03 -15.83 26.73
CA GLU A 334 -4.87 -15.77 27.93
C GLU A 334 -6.35 -15.66 27.58
N LEU A 335 -6.71 -14.83 26.60
CA LEU A 335 -8.10 -14.74 26.14
C LEU A 335 -8.59 -16.09 25.61
N ALA A 336 -7.82 -16.75 24.77
CA ALA A 336 -8.14 -18.07 24.22
C ALA A 336 -8.32 -19.13 25.33
N ASN A 337 -7.39 -19.16 26.28
CA ASN A 337 -7.48 -20.09 27.42
C ASN A 337 -8.73 -19.84 28.29
N ARG A 338 -9.09 -18.58 28.55
CA ARG A 338 -10.34 -18.22 29.25
C ARG A 338 -11.59 -18.60 28.46
N MET A 339 -11.52 -18.63 27.15
CA MET A 339 -12.58 -19.11 26.25
C MET A 339 -12.59 -20.63 26.08
N GLY A 340 -11.68 -21.37 26.74
CA GLY A 340 -11.62 -22.82 26.74
C GLY A 340 -10.73 -23.50 25.72
N ALA A 341 -9.85 -22.72 25.02
CA ALA A 341 -8.97 -23.28 23.99
C ALA A 341 -7.81 -24.13 24.53
N ALA A 342 -7.45 -23.98 25.80
CA ALA A 342 -6.38 -24.75 26.49
C ALA A 342 -5.03 -24.69 25.76
N TRP A 343 -4.63 -23.50 25.26
CA TRP A 343 -3.37 -23.32 24.54
C TRP A 343 -2.11 -23.31 25.43
N GLY A 344 -2.27 -23.20 26.75
CA GLY A 344 -1.15 -23.12 27.68
C GLY A 344 -0.48 -21.75 27.70
N GLU A 345 0.83 -21.73 27.96
CA GLU A 345 1.63 -20.52 27.94
C GLU A 345 2.14 -20.19 26.52
N PRO A 346 2.27 -18.90 26.15
CA PRO A 346 2.74 -18.52 24.83
C PRO A 346 4.23 -18.86 24.63
N ASP A 347 4.53 -19.54 23.51
CA ASP A 347 5.88 -19.81 23.04
C ASP A 347 6.00 -19.36 21.58
N PRO A 348 6.66 -18.24 21.30
CA PRO A 348 6.80 -17.70 19.94
C PRO A 348 7.46 -18.67 18.95
N GLU A 349 8.42 -19.48 19.38
CA GLU A 349 9.06 -20.48 18.52
C GLU A 349 8.13 -21.65 18.20
N ALA A 350 7.34 -22.11 19.17
CA ALA A 350 6.33 -23.15 18.95
C ALA A 350 5.27 -22.68 17.95
N VAL A 351 4.77 -21.43 18.08
CA VAL A 351 3.83 -20.81 17.13
C VAL A 351 4.46 -20.70 15.75
N TRP A 352 5.73 -20.27 15.64
CA TRP A 352 6.43 -20.22 14.36
C TRP A 352 6.62 -21.59 13.73
N ASN A 353 6.90 -22.62 14.52
CA ASN A 353 7.00 -23.98 14.03
C ASN A 353 5.66 -24.54 13.53
N GLU A 354 4.53 -24.11 14.11
CA GLU A 354 3.20 -24.39 13.57
C GLU A 354 3.01 -23.69 12.21
N VAL A 355 3.37 -22.41 12.07
CA VAL A 355 3.39 -21.70 10.79
C VAL A 355 4.17 -22.47 9.73
N ARG A 356 5.36 -22.98 10.05
CA ARG A 356 6.21 -23.76 9.14
C ARG A 356 5.56 -25.06 8.67
N ARG A 357 4.78 -25.72 9.53
CA ARG A 357 4.03 -26.95 9.16
C ARG A 357 2.86 -26.65 8.23
N LEU A 358 2.20 -25.52 8.41
CA LEU A 358 1.00 -25.13 7.68
C LEU A 358 1.29 -24.34 6.39
N SER A 359 2.40 -23.62 6.34
CA SER A 359 2.79 -22.77 5.21
C SER A 359 3.98 -23.37 4.44
N PRO A 360 3.74 -23.95 3.25
CA PRO A 360 4.83 -24.55 2.46
C PRO A 360 5.95 -23.57 2.12
N VAL A 361 5.63 -22.29 1.92
CA VAL A 361 6.62 -21.27 1.55
C VAL A 361 7.51 -20.83 2.71
N HIS A 362 7.16 -21.19 3.95
CA HIS A 362 7.96 -20.92 5.16
C HIS A 362 8.57 -22.19 5.79
N ALA A 363 8.33 -23.36 5.22
CA ALA A 363 8.66 -24.65 5.85
C ALA A 363 10.15 -24.79 6.24
N GLY A 364 11.05 -24.24 5.43
CA GLY A 364 12.48 -24.27 5.66
C GLY A 364 13.04 -23.19 6.59
N MET A 365 12.21 -22.33 7.18
CA MET A 365 12.65 -21.14 7.91
C MET A 365 12.66 -21.35 9.43
N SER A 366 13.44 -22.31 9.96
CA SER A 366 13.61 -22.43 11.40
C SER A 366 14.23 -21.18 12.04
N TYR A 367 13.98 -20.96 13.32
CA TYR A 367 14.57 -19.84 14.06
C TYR A 367 16.09 -19.86 13.98
N SER A 368 16.70 -21.04 14.10
CA SER A 368 18.15 -21.20 13.98
C SER A 368 18.69 -20.79 12.60
N ARG A 369 17.97 -21.10 11.51
CA ARG A 369 18.36 -20.68 10.16
C ARG A 369 18.16 -19.19 9.93
N LEU A 370 17.00 -18.65 10.34
CA LEU A 370 16.76 -17.19 10.25
C LEU A 370 17.83 -16.39 10.98
N GLU A 371 18.35 -16.94 12.09
CA GLU A 371 19.44 -16.37 12.85
C GLU A 371 20.77 -16.43 12.09
N ALA A 372 21.15 -17.61 11.65
CA ALA A 372 22.43 -17.87 11.00
C ALA A 372 22.58 -17.10 9.68
N GLU A 373 21.48 -17.00 8.90
CA GLU A 373 21.45 -16.36 7.59
C GLU A 373 21.12 -14.84 7.65
N GLY A 374 20.78 -14.31 8.85
CA GLY A 374 20.30 -12.92 9.00
C GLY A 374 18.95 -12.66 8.30
N GLY A 375 18.14 -13.69 8.14
CA GLY A 375 16.87 -13.71 7.44
C GLY A 375 16.89 -14.41 6.09
N LEU A 376 15.73 -14.94 5.70
CA LEU A 376 15.52 -15.70 4.46
C LEU A 376 14.33 -15.14 3.68
N GLN A 377 14.41 -15.13 2.37
CA GLN A 377 13.31 -14.73 1.50
C GLN A 377 12.44 -15.95 1.15
N TRP A 378 11.12 -15.83 1.38
CA TRP A 378 10.23 -16.88 0.91
C TRP A 378 10.01 -16.79 -0.62
N PRO A 379 9.73 -17.92 -1.33
CA PRO A 379 9.56 -19.28 -0.84
C PRO A 379 10.85 -19.94 -0.34
N CYS A 380 10.72 -20.73 0.74
CA CYS A 380 11.79 -21.56 1.29
C CYS A 380 11.16 -22.88 1.76
N TYR A 381 11.14 -23.86 0.86
CA TYR A 381 10.29 -25.06 0.98
C TYR A 381 10.81 -26.11 1.96
N ASP A 382 12.10 -26.10 2.27
CA ASP A 382 12.73 -27.05 3.20
C ASP A 382 14.01 -26.46 3.81
N GLU A 383 14.61 -27.18 4.78
CA GLU A 383 15.80 -26.74 5.53
C GLU A 383 17.07 -26.59 4.66
N THR A 384 17.07 -27.06 3.42
CA THR A 384 18.19 -26.95 2.48
C THR A 384 17.97 -25.87 1.42
N HIS A 385 16.72 -25.42 1.26
CA HIS A 385 16.35 -24.42 0.26
C HIS A 385 16.90 -23.03 0.65
N PRO A 386 17.62 -22.33 -0.24
CA PRO A 386 18.29 -21.07 0.11
C PRO A 386 17.34 -19.86 0.22
N GLY A 387 16.05 -20.04 -0.06
CA GLY A 387 15.11 -18.95 -0.33
C GLY A 387 15.21 -18.47 -1.78
N GLU A 388 14.26 -17.63 -2.20
CA GLU A 388 14.22 -17.11 -3.57
C GLU A 388 14.37 -15.59 -3.62
N LEU A 389 15.37 -15.10 -4.35
CA LEU A 389 15.61 -13.68 -4.55
C LEU A 389 14.48 -13.05 -5.39
N PHE A 390 14.04 -13.74 -6.44
CA PHE A 390 12.94 -13.30 -7.30
C PHE A 390 11.94 -14.42 -7.57
N LEU A 391 10.69 -14.04 -7.80
CA LEU A 391 9.59 -14.97 -8.02
C LEU A 391 9.31 -15.20 -9.50
N HIS A 392 8.63 -16.32 -9.78
CA HIS A 392 8.05 -16.63 -11.09
C HIS A 392 9.05 -16.97 -12.21
N SER A 393 10.25 -17.45 -11.86
CA SER A 393 11.25 -17.96 -12.82
C SER A 393 10.66 -19.02 -13.76
N ARG A 394 9.68 -19.80 -13.30
CA ARG A 394 8.96 -20.80 -14.08
C ARG A 394 8.40 -20.28 -15.41
N LEU A 395 8.09 -18.98 -15.52
CA LEU A 395 7.56 -18.35 -16.72
C LEU A 395 8.56 -18.32 -17.89
N TRP A 396 9.84 -18.58 -17.59
CA TRP A 396 10.94 -18.66 -18.57
C TRP A 396 11.35 -20.08 -18.90
N GLU A 397 10.72 -21.10 -18.28
CA GLU A 397 10.93 -22.51 -18.60
C GLU A 397 10.14 -22.89 -19.86
N ASP A 398 10.58 -23.94 -20.57
CA ASP A 398 9.91 -24.49 -21.74
C ASP A 398 9.79 -26.02 -21.60
N PRO A 399 8.58 -26.57 -21.45
CA PRO A 399 7.29 -25.87 -21.30
C PRO A 399 7.17 -25.16 -19.95
N VAL A 400 6.35 -24.10 -19.89
CA VAL A 400 6.06 -23.40 -18.63
C VAL A 400 5.33 -24.33 -17.66
N PRO A 401 5.89 -24.58 -16.45
CA PRO A 401 5.20 -25.42 -15.48
C PRO A 401 3.98 -24.69 -14.89
N GLY A 402 2.88 -25.42 -14.75
CA GLY A 402 1.62 -24.89 -14.20
C GLY A 402 0.91 -23.91 -15.12
N ASN A 403 0.08 -23.04 -14.55
CA ASN A 403 -0.78 -22.15 -15.32
C ASN A 403 0.00 -20.98 -15.95
N ARG A 404 -0.33 -20.66 -17.18
CA ARG A 404 0.09 -19.42 -17.85
C ARG A 404 -0.64 -18.22 -17.22
N VAL A 405 -0.04 -17.05 -17.29
CA VAL A 405 -0.58 -15.84 -16.65
C VAL A 405 -1.53 -15.11 -17.60
N PRO A 406 -2.78 -14.81 -17.19
CA PRO A 406 -3.70 -14.08 -18.05
C PRO A 406 -3.33 -12.59 -18.13
N PHE A 407 -3.48 -11.99 -19.30
CA PHE A 407 -3.70 -10.56 -19.38
C PHE A 407 -5.11 -10.24 -18.88
N VAL A 408 -5.22 -9.20 -18.07
CA VAL A 408 -6.52 -8.73 -17.56
C VAL A 408 -6.73 -7.30 -18.05
N PRO A 409 -7.53 -7.12 -19.11
CA PRO A 409 -7.81 -5.78 -19.63
C PRO A 409 -8.66 -4.99 -18.63
N VAL A 410 -8.30 -3.72 -18.41
CA VAL A 410 -9.00 -2.81 -17.52
C VAL A 410 -9.29 -1.49 -18.23
N ASP A 411 -10.39 -0.84 -17.84
CA ASP A 411 -10.77 0.47 -18.36
C ASP A 411 -10.35 1.60 -17.41
N HIS A 412 -9.98 2.74 -17.99
CA HIS A 412 -9.82 3.95 -17.22
C HIS A 412 -11.17 4.38 -16.63
N ASP A 413 -11.19 4.61 -15.33
CA ASP A 413 -12.32 5.12 -14.59
C ASP A 413 -11.86 6.34 -13.77
N PRO A 414 -12.39 7.54 -14.07
CA PRO A 414 -11.95 8.77 -13.43
C PRO A 414 -12.37 8.83 -11.94
N PRO A 415 -11.71 9.66 -11.12
CA PRO A 415 -12.03 9.80 -9.70
C PRO A 415 -13.52 10.02 -9.42
N VAL A 416 -14.04 9.31 -8.41
CA VAL A 416 -15.45 9.38 -7.99
C VAL A 416 -15.81 10.79 -7.52
N ASP A 417 -14.93 11.44 -6.78
CA ASP A 417 -15.14 12.82 -6.30
C ASP A 417 -14.77 13.82 -7.41
N LYS A 418 -15.75 14.12 -8.25
CA LYS A 418 -15.58 14.97 -9.45
C LYS A 418 -15.36 16.43 -9.08
N LEU A 419 -14.46 17.08 -9.83
CA LEU A 419 -14.31 18.52 -9.79
C LEU A 419 -15.52 19.20 -10.45
N ASP A 420 -15.95 20.32 -9.89
CA ASP A 420 -16.99 21.18 -10.43
C ASP A 420 -16.75 22.65 -10.03
N ALA A 421 -17.69 23.54 -10.33
CA ALA A 421 -17.56 24.96 -10.03
C ALA A 421 -17.51 25.25 -8.51
N ASP A 422 -18.15 24.42 -7.69
CA ASP A 422 -18.18 24.59 -6.22
C ASP A 422 -16.93 24.00 -5.56
N PHE A 423 -16.32 22.96 -6.16
CA PHE A 423 -15.13 22.27 -5.67
C PHE A 423 -14.11 22.09 -6.83
N PRO A 424 -13.44 23.18 -7.24
CA PRO A 424 -12.66 23.21 -8.47
C PRO A 424 -11.23 22.66 -8.34
N ILE A 425 -10.76 22.34 -7.14
CA ILE A 425 -9.36 21.98 -6.87
C ILE A 425 -9.27 20.52 -6.46
N ARG A 426 -8.28 19.82 -6.98
CA ARG A 426 -7.94 18.46 -6.56
C ARG A 426 -7.03 18.49 -5.32
N LEU A 427 -7.44 17.85 -4.24
CA LEU A 427 -6.59 17.52 -3.10
C LEU A 427 -6.12 16.07 -3.23
N THR A 428 -4.81 15.86 -3.17
CA THR A 428 -4.22 14.53 -2.98
C THR A 428 -3.54 14.45 -1.63
N THR A 429 -3.40 13.23 -1.10
CA THR A 429 -2.79 13.00 0.21
C THR A 429 -1.52 12.16 0.09
N GLY A 430 -0.67 12.24 1.11
CA GLY A 430 0.55 11.45 1.15
C GLY A 430 1.30 11.58 2.47
N ARG A 431 2.54 11.11 2.47
CA ARG A 431 3.41 11.10 3.64
C ARG A 431 4.62 12.01 3.45
N ARG A 432 5.20 12.46 4.56
CA ARG A 432 6.48 13.16 4.63
C ARG A 432 7.47 12.34 5.45
N LEU A 433 8.75 12.48 5.14
CA LEU A 433 9.85 11.73 5.76
C LEU A 433 9.93 11.90 7.29
N ASP A 434 9.65 13.10 7.78
CA ASP A 434 9.75 13.47 9.20
C ASP A 434 8.56 13.00 10.05
N SER A 435 7.61 12.28 9.46
CA SER A 435 6.34 11.93 10.09
C SER A 435 5.88 10.51 9.72
N TYR A 436 5.03 9.90 10.54
CA TYR A 436 4.61 8.51 10.38
C TYR A 436 3.09 8.36 10.47
N ASN A 437 2.44 8.06 9.35
CA ASN A 437 1.01 7.81 9.23
C ASN A 437 0.15 8.78 10.08
N THR A 438 -0.90 8.26 10.76
CA THR A 438 -1.75 9.03 11.68
C THR A 438 -1.24 9.04 13.13
N GLY A 439 -0.16 8.31 13.42
CA GLY A 439 0.36 8.09 14.78
C GLY A 439 1.31 9.14 15.33
N VAL A 440 1.64 10.17 14.56
CA VAL A 440 2.66 11.18 14.91
C VAL A 440 2.37 11.89 16.24
N GLN A 441 1.10 12.15 16.53
CA GLN A 441 0.67 12.88 17.73
C GLN A 441 0.17 11.96 18.84
N THR A 442 0.05 10.67 18.62
CA THR A 442 -0.60 9.71 19.53
C THR A 442 0.01 9.69 20.94
N ALA A 443 1.33 9.83 21.06
CA ALA A 443 2.04 9.85 22.34
C ALA A 443 2.27 11.28 22.88
N GLY A 444 1.64 12.29 22.32
CA GLY A 444 1.91 13.68 22.64
C GLY A 444 3.32 14.15 22.23
N TYR A 445 4.01 13.37 21.41
CA TYR A 445 5.36 13.69 20.97
C TYR A 445 5.34 14.86 19.99
N SER A 446 6.06 15.91 20.29
CA SER A 446 6.29 17.02 19.38
C SER A 446 7.79 17.19 19.11
N SER A 447 8.13 17.55 17.89
CA SER A 447 9.51 17.84 17.48
C SER A 447 9.54 19.20 16.82
N PRO A 448 10.50 20.08 17.17
CA PRO A 448 10.65 21.38 16.52
C PRO A 448 11.04 21.24 15.03
N LEU A 449 11.48 20.06 14.61
CA LEU A 449 11.79 19.76 13.21
C LEU A 449 10.52 19.44 12.39
N ARG A 450 9.40 19.10 13.04
CA ARG A 450 8.13 18.84 12.37
C ARG A 450 7.39 20.13 12.08
N ARG A 451 7.02 20.30 10.81
CA ARG A 451 6.38 21.53 10.34
C ARG A 451 4.88 21.63 10.67
N GLY A 452 4.27 20.55 11.19
CA GLY A 452 2.82 20.45 11.32
C GLY A 452 2.12 20.21 9.98
N GLU A 453 0.80 20.26 9.99
CA GLU A 453 -0.01 20.12 8.76
C GLU A 453 -0.10 21.45 8.03
N SER A 454 -0.22 21.37 6.70
CA SER A 454 -0.43 22.51 5.82
C SER A 454 -1.23 22.09 4.58
N LEU A 455 -1.96 23.01 3.98
CA LEU A 455 -2.40 22.88 2.61
C LEU A 455 -1.27 23.35 1.71
N ASP A 456 -0.61 22.41 1.06
CA ASP A 456 0.41 22.72 0.08
C ASP A 456 -0.26 23.05 -1.25
N ILE A 457 0.16 24.17 -1.86
CA ILE A 457 -0.45 24.72 -3.07
C ILE A 457 0.64 25.27 -4.00
N SER A 458 0.41 25.21 -5.30
CA SER A 458 1.32 25.83 -6.27
C SER A 458 1.41 27.36 -6.07
N PRO A 459 2.57 27.99 -6.30
CA PRO A 459 2.68 29.45 -6.26
C PRO A 459 1.71 30.15 -7.21
N GLU A 460 1.40 29.54 -8.36
CA GLU A 460 0.45 30.05 -9.34
C GLU A 460 -0.98 30.09 -8.80
N ASP A 461 -1.45 28.97 -8.24
CA ASP A 461 -2.80 28.92 -7.62
C ASP A 461 -2.88 29.86 -6.41
N ALA A 462 -1.87 29.88 -5.56
CA ALA A 462 -1.82 30.77 -4.41
C ALA A 462 -1.97 32.22 -4.84
N ALA A 463 -1.27 32.64 -5.90
CA ALA A 463 -1.42 33.99 -6.46
C ALA A 463 -2.82 34.24 -7.03
N ALA A 464 -3.42 33.26 -7.74
CA ALA A 464 -4.76 33.37 -8.30
C ALA A 464 -5.84 33.51 -7.21
N TYR A 465 -5.69 32.81 -6.07
CA TYR A 465 -6.56 32.94 -4.90
C TYR A 465 -6.17 34.09 -3.96
N GLY A 466 -5.08 34.82 -4.26
CA GLY A 466 -4.55 35.91 -3.44
C GLY A 466 -4.10 35.44 -2.05
N LEU A 467 -3.50 34.26 -1.95
CA LEU A 467 -3.02 33.62 -0.71
C LEU A 467 -1.52 33.80 -0.52
N GLY A 468 -1.11 34.03 0.72
CA GLY A 468 0.30 34.08 1.12
C GLY A 468 0.76 32.84 1.86
N ASP A 469 2.09 32.60 1.85
CA ASP A 469 2.69 31.51 2.61
C ASP A 469 2.44 31.72 4.12
N GLY A 470 2.00 30.66 4.82
CA GLY A 470 1.61 30.72 6.24
C GLY A 470 0.21 31.29 6.50
N GLU A 471 -0.49 31.84 5.51
CA GLU A 471 -1.86 32.34 5.68
C GLU A 471 -2.80 31.17 6.02
N ARG A 472 -3.64 31.31 7.06
CA ARG A 472 -4.62 30.28 7.40
C ARG A 472 -5.84 30.40 6.53
N VAL A 473 -6.29 29.26 6.02
CA VAL A 473 -7.47 29.12 5.18
C VAL A 473 -8.38 28.03 5.71
N ARG A 474 -9.63 28.05 5.27
CA ARG A 474 -10.57 26.95 5.43
C ARG A 474 -10.56 26.12 4.14
N VAL A 475 -10.24 24.84 4.27
CA VAL A 475 -10.32 23.84 3.22
C VAL A 475 -11.64 23.12 3.37
N VAL A 476 -12.46 23.10 2.33
CA VAL A 476 -13.82 22.55 2.36
C VAL A 476 -13.98 21.48 1.29
N SER A 477 -14.49 20.32 1.66
CA SER A 477 -14.95 19.27 0.74
C SER A 477 -16.47 19.08 0.91
N ARG A 478 -17.05 18.15 0.14
CA ARG A 478 -18.47 17.78 0.29
C ARG A 478 -18.79 17.11 1.64
N ARG A 479 -17.80 16.57 2.36
CA ARG A 479 -17.93 15.82 3.63
C ARG A 479 -17.66 16.66 4.86
N GLY A 480 -16.76 17.62 4.76
CA GLY A 480 -16.38 18.43 5.90
C GLY A 480 -15.44 19.57 5.57
N GLN A 481 -14.86 20.12 6.61
CA GLN A 481 -13.92 21.24 6.51
C GLN A 481 -12.85 21.15 7.58
N VAL A 482 -11.67 21.67 7.25
CA VAL A 482 -10.56 21.87 8.19
C VAL A 482 -9.94 23.25 7.99
N GLU A 483 -9.21 23.74 8.98
CA GLU A 483 -8.43 24.98 8.87
C GLU A 483 -6.94 24.64 8.91
N ALA A 484 -6.19 25.06 7.90
CA ALA A 484 -4.78 24.79 7.78
C ALA A 484 -4.02 26.03 7.27
N PRO A 485 -2.74 26.18 7.62
CA PRO A 485 -1.89 27.18 6.98
C PRO A 485 -1.56 26.77 5.54
N ILE A 486 -1.43 27.74 4.66
CA ILE A 486 -0.90 27.59 3.31
C ILE A 486 0.60 27.33 3.37
N ARG A 487 1.07 26.45 2.52
CA ARG A 487 2.49 26.31 2.18
C ARG A 487 2.66 26.35 0.66
N LEU A 488 3.51 27.25 0.19
CA LEU A 488 3.85 27.31 -1.22
C LEU A 488 4.76 26.12 -1.58
N ASP A 489 4.38 25.37 -2.61
CA ASP A 489 5.12 24.19 -3.05
C ASP A 489 5.25 24.16 -4.57
N GLU A 490 6.46 24.44 -5.08
CA GLU A 490 6.79 24.43 -6.51
C GLU A 490 6.74 23.03 -7.15
N SER A 491 6.63 21.98 -6.34
CA SER A 491 6.47 20.60 -6.82
C SER A 491 5.06 20.28 -7.30
N LEU A 492 4.10 21.16 -7.01
CA LEU A 492 2.69 21.02 -7.37
C LEU A 492 2.39 21.78 -8.68
N ARG A 493 1.56 21.16 -9.51
CA ARG A 493 1.00 21.81 -10.69
C ARG A 493 -0.25 22.62 -10.30
N PRO A 494 -0.63 23.65 -11.07
CA PRO A 494 -1.89 24.35 -10.87
C PRO A 494 -3.10 23.39 -10.87
N GLY A 495 -4.06 23.67 -10.00
CA GLY A 495 -5.25 22.83 -9.79
C GLY A 495 -5.06 21.63 -8.86
N LEU A 496 -3.82 21.38 -8.40
CA LEU A 496 -3.48 20.30 -7.48
C LEU A 496 -2.98 20.86 -6.14
N THR A 497 -3.53 20.35 -5.05
CA THR A 497 -3.09 20.63 -3.69
C THR A 497 -2.71 19.35 -2.97
N PHE A 498 -1.97 19.47 -1.86
CA PHE A 498 -1.51 18.33 -1.09
C PHE A 498 -1.65 18.56 0.41
N MET A 499 -2.07 17.54 1.14
CA MET A 499 -2.05 17.47 2.59
C MET A 499 -1.53 16.11 3.04
N THR A 500 -1.00 16.04 4.26
CA THR A 500 -0.65 14.75 4.86
C THR A 500 -1.83 14.20 5.69
N LEU A 501 -1.62 12.99 6.24
CA LEU A 501 -2.54 12.37 7.20
C LEU A 501 -1.90 12.30 8.60
N HIS A 502 -0.86 13.11 8.85
CA HIS A 502 0.01 12.91 10.01
C HIS A 502 -0.48 13.60 11.28
N PHE A 503 -1.14 14.76 11.17
CA PHE A 503 -1.39 15.66 12.29
C PHE A 503 -2.88 15.75 12.62
N GLN A 504 -3.51 14.60 12.85
CA GLN A 504 -4.96 14.46 13.00
C GLN A 504 -5.54 15.19 14.22
N ASP A 505 -4.72 15.47 15.25
CA ASP A 505 -5.18 16.25 16.42
C ASP A 505 -5.24 17.76 16.11
N ASP A 506 -4.39 18.25 15.19
CA ASP A 506 -4.37 19.67 14.79
C ASP A 506 -5.24 19.93 13.56
N VAL A 507 -5.09 19.07 12.53
CA VAL A 507 -5.81 19.17 11.25
C VAL A 507 -6.20 17.77 10.79
N ALA A 508 -7.45 17.41 11.02
CA ALA A 508 -7.97 16.09 10.65
C ALA A 508 -8.30 16.01 9.16
N THR A 509 -7.29 15.77 8.32
CA THR A 509 -7.44 15.69 6.86
C THR A 509 -8.52 14.70 6.41
N ASN A 510 -8.73 13.61 7.16
CA ASN A 510 -9.77 12.61 6.88
C ASN A 510 -11.21 13.08 7.13
N LEU A 511 -11.42 14.29 7.62
CA LEU A 511 -12.73 14.97 7.53
C LEU A 511 -13.08 15.44 6.12
N LEU A 512 -12.08 15.50 5.22
CA LEU A 512 -12.24 15.94 3.84
C LEU A 512 -12.37 14.77 2.85
N THR A 513 -11.71 13.63 3.14
CA THR A 513 -11.59 12.49 2.23
C THR A 513 -12.91 11.74 2.06
N ILE A 514 -13.00 10.92 1.01
CA ILE A 514 -14.18 10.13 0.66
C ILE A 514 -13.94 8.66 0.97
N ASP A 515 -14.96 7.97 1.46
CA ASP A 515 -14.97 6.53 1.74
C ASP A 515 -15.41 5.67 0.55
N ALA A 516 -15.38 6.21 -0.67
CA ALA A 516 -15.53 5.39 -1.87
C ALA A 516 -14.43 4.31 -1.89
N THR A 517 -14.79 3.09 -2.24
CA THR A 517 -13.90 1.94 -2.12
C THR A 517 -13.73 1.20 -3.44
N ASP A 518 -12.56 0.60 -3.60
CA ASP A 518 -12.33 -0.38 -4.66
C ASP A 518 -13.21 -1.62 -4.42
N PRO A 519 -14.07 -2.01 -5.37
CA PRO A 519 -15.04 -3.10 -5.16
C PRO A 519 -14.38 -4.49 -5.04
N LYS A 520 -13.09 -4.63 -5.39
CA LYS A 520 -12.36 -5.89 -5.37
C LYS A 520 -11.55 -6.08 -4.09
N SER A 521 -10.96 -4.99 -3.57
CA SER A 521 -10.11 -5.02 -2.38
C SER A 521 -10.75 -4.37 -1.15
N GLY A 522 -11.75 -3.52 -1.33
CA GLY A 522 -12.32 -2.71 -0.26
C GLY A 522 -11.43 -1.56 0.21
N THR A 523 -10.35 -1.24 -0.52
CA THR A 523 -9.46 -0.12 -0.20
C THR A 523 -10.15 1.21 -0.44
N ALA A 524 -10.05 2.14 0.51
CA ALA A 524 -10.69 3.45 0.41
C ALA A 524 -9.90 4.42 -0.49
N GLU A 525 -10.62 5.39 -1.07
CA GLU A 525 -10.10 6.45 -1.92
C GLU A 525 -9.54 7.60 -1.08
N PHE A 526 -8.22 7.66 -0.91
CA PHE A 526 -7.56 8.75 -0.18
C PHE A 526 -6.88 9.78 -1.11
N LYS A 527 -6.75 9.47 -2.41
CA LYS A 527 -5.90 10.28 -3.30
C LYS A 527 -6.63 11.33 -4.09
N ALA A 528 -7.95 11.24 -4.20
CA ALA A 528 -8.70 12.11 -5.10
C ALA A 528 -9.90 12.76 -4.41
N THR A 529 -9.67 13.85 -3.69
CA THR A 529 -10.72 14.66 -3.06
C THR A 529 -10.92 15.95 -3.83
N ALA A 530 -12.17 16.37 -4.07
CA ALA A 530 -12.51 17.66 -4.64
C ALA A 530 -12.74 18.68 -3.50
N ILE A 531 -12.03 19.81 -3.55
CA ILE A 531 -12.07 20.85 -2.52
C ILE A 531 -12.28 22.25 -3.09
N ARG A 532 -12.66 23.18 -2.20
CA ARG A 532 -12.48 24.62 -2.38
C ARG A 532 -11.73 25.21 -1.21
N ILE A 533 -11.12 26.37 -1.44
CA ILE A 533 -10.35 27.12 -0.44
C ILE A 533 -11.14 28.40 -0.12
N GLU A 534 -11.35 28.65 1.17
CA GLU A 534 -12.00 29.86 1.67
C GLU A 534 -11.03 30.64 2.56
N LYS A 535 -10.86 31.94 2.29
CA LYS A 535 -10.11 32.83 3.17
C LYS A 535 -10.83 32.97 4.51
N LEU A 536 -10.07 32.86 5.60
CA LEU A 536 -10.59 33.22 6.90
C LEU A 536 -10.68 34.75 6.99
N LEU A 537 -11.85 35.27 7.29
CA LEU A 537 -12.01 36.69 7.58
C LEU A 537 -11.17 37.03 8.83
N ALA A 538 -10.37 38.07 8.76
CA ALA A 538 -9.70 38.58 9.94
C ALA A 538 -10.75 38.85 11.04
N PRO A 539 -10.52 38.47 12.30
CA PRO A 539 -11.43 38.82 13.37
C PRO A 539 -11.64 40.33 13.35
N VAL A 540 -12.90 40.78 13.23
CA VAL A 540 -13.24 42.19 13.34
C VAL A 540 -12.73 42.64 14.72
N PRO A 541 -11.85 43.64 14.83
CA PRO A 541 -11.42 44.13 16.13
C PRO A 541 -12.64 44.55 16.92
N ALA A 542 -12.80 44.03 18.15
CA ALA A 542 -13.88 44.32 19.05
C ALA A 542 -13.87 45.78 19.51
#